data_f8df7aa978bea696cdc636b6c4bc2e72
#
_entry.id   f8df7aa978bea696cdc636b6c4bc2e72
#
_cell.length_a   1.000
_cell.length_b   1.000
_cell.length_c   1.000
_cell.angle_alpha   90.00
_cell.angle_beta   90.00
_cell.angle_gamma   90.00
#
_symmetry.space_group_name_H-M   'P 1'
#
loop_
_entity.id
_entity.type
_entity.pdbx_description
1 polymer ?
#
loop_
_entity_poly.entity_id
_entity_poly.type
_entity_poly.pdbx_seq_one_letter_code
_entity_poly.pdbx_strand_id
1 'polypeptide(L)'
;MRNPRLFRRRPASGLSASIRSRPGSGFCSAAARAAALGASGLLGGCSMALFDPKGDIGMQEKHLILLALGLMLLVVVPVILLTLYFAWRYRESNTSATYAPKWAHSTAIEVVVWAIPCVIVSILALVIWRTTHSLDPSQPIESQTQPVRVEVVALNWKWLFIYPDYGVASVNQLAIPVDTPISFDITAESLMNSFFIPQLGSQIYAMSGMRTQLNLIANTPGVYAGQSSAFSGPGFSDMHFDTVATSRADFDAWIAHAKQSPLSLDKATYDALEKPSEKNPVTVYANVAPRLFDHVASQYMHSSANDPICSTANTAPSIEHIGARMPARQAGE
;
A
#
# COMPACT_ATOMS: atom_id res chain seq x y z
N MET A 1 14.05 -51.12 -69.00
CA MET A 1 15.13 -52.14 -68.88
C MET A 1 15.66 -52.21 -67.43
N ARG A 2 15.74 -53.46 -66.92
CA ARG A 2 16.35 -53.95 -65.70
C ARG A 2 15.54 -53.90 -64.40
N ASN A 3 15.19 -55.00 -64.16
CA ASN A 3 14.60 -55.97 -63.27
C ASN A 3 14.99 -55.93 -61.80
N PRO A 4 14.15 -56.46 -60.89
CA PRO A 4 14.17 -56.30 -59.44
C PRO A 4 14.99 -57.42 -58.74
N ARG A 5 15.39 -57.18 -57.50
CA ARG A 5 15.88 -58.24 -56.63
C ARG A 5 15.05 -58.32 -55.34
N LEU A 6 14.38 -59.40 -55.23
CA LEU A 6 13.78 -60.06 -54.06
C LEU A 6 14.75 -60.04 -52.83
N PHE A 7 14.25 -59.63 -51.66
CA PHE A 7 14.83 -60.03 -50.40
C PHE A 7 13.77 -60.69 -49.53
N ARG A 8 14.09 -61.83 -49.19
CA ARG A 8 13.32 -62.90 -48.53
C ARG A 8 13.04 -62.56 -47.08
N ARG A 9 11.80 -62.65 -46.65
CA ARG A 9 11.37 -62.62 -45.24
C ARG A 9 11.86 -63.84 -44.48
N ARG A 10 12.39 -63.62 -43.26
CA ARG A 10 12.49 -64.63 -42.22
C ARG A 10 11.50 -64.27 -41.12
N PRO A 11 10.76 -65.25 -40.56
CA PRO A 11 9.90 -65.03 -39.41
C PRO A 11 10.74 -65.16 -38.13
N ALA A 12 10.68 -64.14 -37.29
CA ALA A 12 11.19 -64.22 -35.91
C ALA A 12 10.02 -64.41 -34.97
N SER A 13 10.05 -65.52 -34.32
CA SER A 13 9.17 -66.03 -33.29
C SER A 13 8.94 -65.08 -32.13
N GLY A 14 7.71 -65.13 -31.63
CA GLY A 14 7.19 -64.30 -30.56
C GLY A 14 7.86 -64.43 -29.21
N LEU A 15 7.83 -63.32 -28.51
CA LEU A 15 7.77 -63.26 -27.05
C LEU A 15 6.70 -62.19 -26.72
N SER A 16 5.49 -62.70 -26.44
CA SER A 16 4.44 -61.87 -25.79
C SER A 16 4.84 -61.63 -24.34
N ALA A 17 5.43 -60.48 -24.09
CA ALA A 17 5.52 -59.93 -22.74
C ALA A 17 4.22 -59.22 -22.43
N SER A 18 3.30 -59.84 -21.70
CA SER A 18 2.12 -59.25 -21.15
C SER A 18 2.53 -58.20 -20.12
N ILE A 19 2.52 -56.92 -20.53
CA ILE A 19 2.63 -55.79 -19.58
C ILE A 19 1.28 -55.73 -18.84
N ARG A 20 1.25 -56.33 -17.65
CA ARG A 20 0.19 -56.08 -16.66
C ARG A 20 0.28 -54.63 -16.25
N SER A 21 -0.55 -53.77 -16.84
CA SER A 21 -0.83 -52.46 -16.35
C SER A 21 -1.45 -52.57 -14.96
N ARG A 22 -0.71 -52.19 -13.93
CA ARG A 22 -1.20 -51.98 -12.56
C ARG A 22 -2.07 -50.74 -12.57
N PRO A 23 -3.42 -50.79 -12.43
CA PRO A 23 -4.24 -49.63 -12.18
C PRO A 23 -4.15 -49.33 -10.68
N GLY A 24 -3.51 -48.27 -10.28
CA GLY A 24 -3.58 -47.90 -8.87
C GLY A 24 -2.63 -46.80 -8.35
N SER A 25 -1.60 -46.38 -9.11
CA SER A 25 -0.63 -45.44 -8.56
C SER A 25 -0.88 -43.97 -8.84
N GLY A 26 -1.81 -43.65 -9.75
CA GLY A 26 -2.10 -42.27 -10.15
C GLY A 26 -2.96 -41.49 -9.16
N PHE A 27 -3.89 -42.18 -8.51
CA PHE A 27 -4.85 -41.51 -7.59
C PHE A 27 -4.19 -41.14 -6.26
N CYS A 28 -3.31 -41.98 -5.71
CA CYS A 28 -2.55 -41.69 -4.49
C CYS A 28 -1.56 -40.54 -4.68
N SER A 29 -0.98 -40.38 -5.88
CA SER A 29 -0.03 -39.30 -6.16
C SER A 29 -0.70 -37.94 -6.32
N ALA A 30 -1.92 -37.87 -6.86
CA ALA A 30 -2.69 -36.64 -6.99
C ALA A 30 -3.19 -36.16 -5.62
N ALA A 31 -3.70 -37.06 -4.78
CA ALA A 31 -4.10 -36.74 -3.42
C ALA A 31 -2.92 -36.29 -2.53
N ALA A 32 -1.76 -36.94 -2.66
CA ALA A 32 -0.55 -36.54 -1.95
C ALA A 32 -0.02 -35.17 -2.40
N ARG A 33 -0.10 -34.83 -3.68
CA ARG A 33 0.26 -33.51 -4.21
C ARG A 33 -0.72 -32.42 -3.74
N ALA A 34 -2.02 -32.70 -3.74
CA ALA A 34 -3.04 -31.79 -3.22
C ALA A 34 -2.88 -31.57 -1.70
N ALA A 35 -2.57 -32.62 -0.94
CA ALA A 35 -2.29 -32.50 0.49
C ALA A 35 -0.97 -31.76 0.77
N ALA A 36 0.08 -31.93 -0.04
CA ALA A 36 1.32 -31.19 0.08
C ALA A 36 1.16 -29.70 -0.27
N LEU A 37 0.35 -29.35 -1.27
CA LEU A 37 0.00 -27.97 -1.61
C LEU A 37 -0.89 -27.32 -0.53
N GLY A 38 -1.80 -28.09 0.08
CA GLY A 38 -2.61 -27.61 1.21
C GLY A 38 -1.77 -27.41 2.49
N ALA A 39 -0.80 -28.29 2.75
CA ALA A 39 0.10 -28.17 3.90
C ALA A 39 1.09 -27.00 3.77
N SER A 40 1.56 -26.68 2.55
CA SER A 40 2.43 -25.50 2.33
C SER A 40 1.68 -24.18 2.54
N GLY A 41 0.36 -24.12 2.36
CA GLY A 41 -0.46 -22.97 2.71
C GLY A 41 -0.61 -22.73 4.22
N LEU A 42 -0.44 -23.76 5.04
CA LEU A 42 -0.53 -23.67 6.51
C LEU A 42 0.79 -23.27 7.19
N LEU A 43 1.92 -23.30 6.47
CA LEU A 43 3.23 -22.90 6.98
C LEU A 43 3.53 -21.39 6.86
N GLY A 44 2.60 -20.60 6.32
CA GLY A 44 2.70 -19.16 6.22
C GLY A 44 2.37 -18.43 7.54
N GLY A 45 3.05 -18.81 8.64
CA GLY A 45 2.89 -18.17 9.95
C GLY A 45 3.60 -16.81 10.11
N CYS A 46 3.84 -16.07 9.06
CA CYS A 46 4.25 -14.67 9.18
C CYS A 46 3.02 -13.84 9.59
N SER A 47 3.06 -13.25 10.79
CA SER A 47 2.09 -12.24 11.18
C SER A 47 2.24 -11.05 10.21
N MET A 48 1.31 -10.93 9.27
CA MET A 48 1.28 -9.77 8.38
C MET A 48 0.85 -8.57 9.19
N ALA A 49 1.72 -7.60 9.39
CA ALA A 49 1.47 -6.40 10.19
C ALA A 49 0.14 -5.72 9.85
N LEU A 50 -0.23 -5.70 8.58
CA LEU A 50 -1.48 -5.13 8.08
C LEU A 50 -2.75 -5.89 8.53
N PHE A 51 -2.64 -7.20 8.84
CA PHE A 51 -3.76 -8.01 9.34
C PHE A 51 -3.79 -8.12 10.86
N ASP A 52 -2.80 -7.55 11.56
CA ASP A 52 -2.76 -7.43 13.01
C ASP A 52 -2.63 -5.95 13.43
N PRO A 53 -3.60 -5.08 13.05
CA PRO A 53 -3.57 -3.67 13.37
C PRO A 53 -3.71 -3.45 14.88
N LYS A 54 -3.04 -2.42 15.37
CA LYS A 54 -2.98 -2.01 16.78
C LYS A 54 -3.49 -0.58 17.00
N GLY A 55 -4.07 0.02 15.96
CA GLY A 55 -4.72 1.34 15.99
C GLY A 55 -6.07 1.32 15.28
N ASP A 56 -6.92 2.29 15.62
CA ASP A 56 -8.28 2.39 15.08
C ASP A 56 -8.32 2.53 13.57
N ILE A 57 -7.41 3.34 13.02
CA ILE A 57 -7.32 3.55 11.56
C ILE A 57 -6.93 2.24 10.87
N GLY A 58 -5.89 1.55 11.34
CA GLY A 58 -5.47 0.27 10.80
C GLY A 58 -6.55 -0.81 10.91
N MET A 59 -7.38 -0.79 11.97
CA MET A 59 -8.51 -1.71 12.12
C MET A 59 -9.58 -1.47 11.04
N GLN A 60 -9.90 -0.21 10.76
CA GLN A 60 -10.85 0.16 9.71
C GLN A 60 -10.31 -0.23 8.32
N GLU A 61 -9.03 0.00 8.05
CA GLU A 61 -8.38 -0.42 6.81
C GLU A 61 -8.41 -1.94 6.60
N LYS A 62 -8.14 -2.72 7.65
CA LYS A 62 -8.27 -4.18 7.61
C LYS A 62 -9.69 -4.61 7.22
N HIS A 63 -10.72 -4.00 7.82
CA HIS A 63 -12.11 -4.31 7.48
C HIS A 63 -12.42 -3.98 6.02
N LEU A 64 -11.92 -2.87 5.49
CA LEU A 64 -12.09 -2.49 4.08
C LEU A 64 -11.41 -3.49 3.15
N ILE A 65 -10.19 -3.91 3.47
CA ILE A 65 -9.46 -4.91 2.69
C ILE A 65 -10.24 -6.23 2.64
N LEU A 66 -10.75 -6.71 3.79
CA LEU A 66 -11.50 -7.96 3.86
C LEU A 66 -12.85 -7.86 3.12
N LEU A 67 -13.53 -6.71 3.22
CA LEU A 67 -14.78 -6.47 2.48
C LEU A 67 -14.54 -6.46 0.97
N ALA A 68 -13.53 -5.72 0.51
CA ALA A 68 -13.18 -5.66 -0.90
C ALA A 68 -12.76 -7.05 -1.44
N LEU A 69 -11.96 -7.79 -0.66
CA LEU A 69 -11.56 -9.15 -0.99
C LEU A 69 -12.77 -10.08 -1.10
N GLY A 70 -13.72 -10.02 -0.14
CA GLY A 70 -14.93 -10.80 -0.16
C GLY A 70 -15.80 -10.54 -1.40
N LEU A 71 -15.99 -9.27 -1.76
CA LEU A 71 -16.72 -8.88 -2.97
C LEU A 71 -16.01 -9.33 -4.24
N MET A 72 -14.69 -9.26 -4.30
CA MET A 72 -13.93 -9.80 -5.44
C MET A 72 -14.03 -11.31 -5.54
N LEU A 73 -13.92 -12.05 -4.45
CA LEU A 73 -14.02 -13.51 -4.45
C LEU A 73 -15.40 -14.00 -4.87
N LEU A 74 -16.45 -13.22 -4.61
CA LEU A 74 -17.82 -13.52 -5.08
C LEU A 74 -17.89 -13.66 -6.61
N VAL A 75 -17.03 -12.96 -7.35
CA VAL A 75 -16.93 -13.07 -8.82
C VAL A 75 -15.86 -14.07 -9.24
N VAL A 76 -14.67 -13.97 -8.66
CA VAL A 76 -13.50 -14.75 -9.08
C VAL A 76 -13.71 -16.25 -8.87
N VAL A 77 -14.23 -16.64 -7.70
CA VAL A 77 -14.43 -18.07 -7.38
C VAL A 77 -15.43 -18.75 -8.34
N PRO A 78 -16.64 -18.21 -8.59
CA PRO A 78 -17.54 -18.79 -9.59
C PRO A 78 -16.92 -18.86 -11.00
N VAL A 79 -16.18 -17.84 -11.43
CA VAL A 79 -15.52 -17.82 -12.74
C VAL A 79 -14.49 -18.96 -12.84
N ILE A 80 -13.65 -19.14 -11.84
CA ILE A 80 -12.67 -20.23 -11.80
C ILE A 80 -13.39 -21.59 -11.84
N LEU A 81 -14.42 -21.77 -10.99
CA LEU A 81 -15.17 -23.03 -10.92
C LEU A 81 -15.89 -23.34 -12.23
N LEU A 82 -16.52 -22.34 -12.85
CA LEU A 82 -17.18 -22.51 -14.15
C LEU A 82 -16.17 -22.82 -15.26
N THR A 83 -15.01 -22.16 -15.25
CA THR A 83 -13.94 -22.43 -16.23
C THR A 83 -13.46 -23.88 -16.12
N LEU A 84 -13.18 -24.37 -14.92
CA LEU A 84 -12.75 -25.74 -14.67
C LEU A 84 -13.87 -26.74 -15.03
N TYR A 85 -15.13 -26.40 -14.67
CA TYR A 85 -16.27 -27.21 -14.99
C TYR A 85 -16.49 -27.35 -16.53
N PHE A 86 -16.40 -26.25 -17.25
CA PHE A 86 -16.56 -26.28 -18.72
C PHE A 86 -15.40 -27.02 -19.40
N ALA A 87 -14.15 -26.78 -18.96
CA ALA A 87 -12.99 -27.51 -19.46
C ALA A 87 -13.13 -29.03 -19.25
N TRP A 88 -13.66 -29.45 -18.10
CA TRP A 88 -13.93 -30.85 -17.82
C TRP A 88 -15.14 -31.38 -18.58
N ARG A 89 -16.24 -30.61 -18.64
CA ARG A 89 -17.53 -31.03 -19.27
C ARG A 89 -17.42 -31.15 -20.77
N TYR A 90 -16.69 -30.24 -21.42
CA TYR A 90 -16.56 -30.19 -22.90
C TYR A 90 -15.20 -30.71 -23.39
N ARG A 91 -14.52 -31.54 -22.60
CA ARG A 91 -13.28 -32.19 -23.05
C ARG A 91 -13.56 -33.12 -24.22
N GLU A 92 -12.59 -33.28 -25.11
CA GLU A 92 -12.70 -34.11 -26.35
C GLU A 92 -13.18 -35.54 -26.07
N SER A 93 -12.77 -36.15 -24.98
CA SER A 93 -13.17 -37.51 -24.60
C SER A 93 -14.62 -37.64 -24.12
N ASN A 94 -15.35 -36.54 -23.92
CA ASN A 94 -16.73 -36.56 -23.45
C ASN A 94 -17.72 -36.49 -24.61
N THR A 95 -18.13 -37.65 -25.13
CA THR A 95 -19.09 -37.79 -26.22
C THR A 95 -20.54 -37.47 -25.83
N SER A 96 -20.86 -37.35 -24.54
CA SER A 96 -22.22 -37.06 -24.04
C SER A 96 -22.49 -35.54 -23.96
N ALA A 97 -21.52 -34.69 -24.23
CA ALA A 97 -21.72 -33.25 -24.24
C ALA A 97 -22.48 -32.81 -25.51
N THR A 98 -23.49 -31.95 -25.33
CA THR A 98 -24.27 -31.41 -26.46
C THR A 98 -23.38 -30.42 -27.23
N TYR A 99 -23.16 -30.71 -28.49
CA TYR A 99 -22.47 -29.82 -29.41
C TYR A 99 -23.45 -28.85 -30.07
N ALA A 100 -23.35 -27.56 -29.74
CA ALA A 100 -24.23 -26.51 -30.25
C ALA A 100 -23.41 -25.35 -30.89
N PRO A 101 -22.81 -25.57 -32.09
CA PRO A 101 -21.88 -24.61 -32.71
C PRO A 101 -22.54 -23.30 -33.13
N LYS A 102 -23.84 -23.23 -33.24
CA LYS A 102 -24.61 -22.03 -33.62
C LYS A 102 -25.11 -21.24 -32.42
N TRP A 103 -24.86 -21.70 -31.20
CA TRP A 103 -25.21 -20.96 -29.98
C TRP A 103 -24.23 -19.80 -29.78
N ALA A 104 -24.71 -18.58 -30.07
CA ALA A 104 -23.85 -17.39 -30.07
C ALA A 104 -24.13 -16.47 -28.89
N HIS A 105 -25.38 -16.36 -28.42
CA HIS A 105 -25.71 -15.45 -27.32
C HIS A 105 -27.01 -15.91 -26.61
N SER A 106 -27.17 -15.41 -25.37
CA SER A 106 -28.40 -15.55 -24.59
C SER A 106 -28.57 -14.29 -23.74
N THR A 107 -29.61 -13.52 -24.02
CA THR A 107 -29.91 -12.25 -23.32
C THR A 107 -30.04 -12.44 -21.82
N ALA A 108 -30.63 -13.55 -21.36
CA ALA A 108 -30.74 -13.81 -19.91
C ALA A 108 -29.36 -13.98 -19.22
N ILE A 109 -28.46 -14.73 -19.87
CA ILE A 109 -27.10 -14.93 -19.36
C ILE A 109 -26.34 -13.60 -19.41
N GLU A 110 -26.45 -12.84 -20.48
CA GLU A 110 -25.79 -11.54 -20.65
C GLU A 110 -26.24 -10.54 -19.57
N VAL A 111 -27.54 -10.43 -19.31
CA VAL A 111 -28.06 -9.57 -18.25
C VAL A 111 -27.47 -9.93 -16.88
N VAL A 112 -27.41 -11.21 -16.54
CA VAL A 112 -26.86 -11.67 -15.26
C VAL A 112 -25.35 -11.37 -15.17
N VAL A 113 -24.59 -11.68 -16.23
CA VAL A 113 -23.13 -11.47 -16.28
C VAL A 113 -22.75 -10.00 -16.19
N TRP A 114 -23.57 -9.09 -16.70
CA TRP A 114 -23.36 -7.66 -16.58
C TRP A 114 -23.91 -7.07 -15.26
N ALA A 115 -25.09 -7.52 -14.83
CA ALA A 115 -25.74 -6.95 -13.65
C ALA A 115 -24.97 -7.22 -12.37
N ILE A 116 -24.43 -8.43 -12.16
CA ILE A 116 -23.69 -8.78 -10.94
C ILE A 116 -22.45 -7.89 -10.74
N PRO A 117 -21.52 -7.75 -11.71
CA PRO A 117 -20.40 -6.82 -11.56
C PRO A 117 -20.82 -5.37 -11.40
N CYS A 118 -21.87 -4.91 -12.12
CA CYS A 118 -22.36 -3.53 -11.96
C CYS A 118 -22.86 -3.25 -10.53
N VAL A 119 -23.58 -4.17 -9.92
CA VAL A 119 -24.03 -4.04 -8.52
C VAL A 119 -22.83 -4.01 -7.57
N ILE A 120 -21.86 -4.92 -7.74
CA ILE A 120 -20.65 -4.99 -6.92
C ILE A 120 -19.83 -3.69 -7.02
N VAL A 121 -19.62 -3.17 -8.22
CA VAL A 121 -18.92 -1.89 -8.45
C VAL A 121 -19.67 -0.73 -7.80
N SER A 122 -21.01 -0.72 -7.87
CA SER A 122 -21.81 0.32 -7.21
C SER A 122 -21.67 0.27 -5.68
N ILE A 123 -21.68 -0.93 -5.09
CA ILE A 123 -21.44 -1.11 -3.65
C ILE A 123 -20.04 -0.62 -3.28
N LEU A 124 -19.01 -1.03 -4.03
CA LEU A 124 -17.63 -0.59 -3.80
C LEU A 124 -17.49 0.92 -3.92
N ALA A 125 -18.12 1.53 -4.92
CA ALA A 125 -18.09 2.99 -5.10
C ALA A 125 -18.69 3.73 -3.89
N LEU A 126 -19.80 3.25 -3.34
CA LEU A 126 -20.41 3.83 -2.15
C LEU A 126 -19.51 3.65 -0.90
N VAL A 127 -18.90 2.49 -0.75
CA VAL A 127 -17.97 2.21 0.35
C VAL A 127 -16.75 3.12 0.24
N ILE A 128 -16.10 3.17 -0.92
CA ILE A 128 -14.93 4.02 -1.18
C ILE A 128 -15.27 5.48 -0.92
N TRP A 129 -16.38 5.97 -1.45
CA TRP A 129 -16.80 7.36 -1.23
C TRP A 129 -16.89 7.71 0.27
N ARG A 130 -17.56 6.88 1.06
CA ARG A 130 -17.72 7.10 2.50
C ARG A 130 -16.39 7.03 3.24
N THR A 131 -15.60 5.99 2.96
CA THR A 131 -14.37 5.73 3.70
C THR A 131 -13.25 6.71 3.35
N THR A 132 -13.16 7.17 2.11
CA THR A 132 -12.20 8.22 1.73
C THR A 132 -12.43 9.52 2.51
N HIS A 133 -13.69 9.85 2.82
CA HIS A 133 -13.99 11.04 3.61
C HIS A 133 -13.81 10.82 5.12
N SER A 134 -14.11 9.62 5.63
CA SER A 134 -13.99 9.34 7.06
C SER A 134 -12.58 8.97 7.52
N LEU A 135 -11.75 8.48 6.61
CA LEU A 135 -10.35 8.07 6.87
C LEU A 135 -9.34 9.04 6.24
N ASP A 136 -9.73 10.28 6.00
CA ASP A 136 -8.78 11.31 5.53
C ASP A 136 -7.66 11.45 6.59
N PRO A 137 -6.39 11.28 6.21
CA PRO A 137 -5.27 11.37 7.14
C PRO A 137 -5.18 12.69 7.91
N SER A 138 -5.68 13.78 7.31
CA SER A 138 -5.69 15.13 7.91
C SER A 138 -6.82 15.31 8.94
N GLN A 139 -7.83 14.45 8.95
CA GLN A 139 -8.95 14.56 9.89
C GLN A 139 -8.49 14.25 11.32
N PRO A 140 -8.79 15.14 12.29
CA PRO A 140 -8.51 14.87 13.69
C PRO A 140 -9.28 13.65 14.18
N ILE A 141 -8.62 12.78 14.95
CA ILE A 141 -9.29 11.65 15.60
C ILE A 141 -10.10 12.18 16.77
N GLU A 142 -11.41 11.91 16.78
CA GLU A 142 -12.29 12.27 17.89
C GLU A 142 -11.87 11.52 19.17
N SER A 143 -11.43 12.25 20.18
CA SER A 143 -11.01 11.72 21.47
C SER A 143 -11.26 12.74 22.58
N GLN A 144 -11.47 12.24 23.80
CA GLN A 144 -11.55 13.10 24.99
C GLN A 144 -10.15 13.59 25.43
N THR A 145 -9.10 12.95 24.97
CA THR A 145 -7.70 13.30 25.30
C THR A 145 -7.16 14.26 24.23
N GLN A 146 -6.46 15.31 24.67
CA GLN A 146 -5.79 16.21 23.76
C GLN A 146 -4.70 15.47 22.99
N PRO A 147 -4.59 15.67 21.65
CA PRO A 147 -3.59 15.03 20.83
C PRO A 147 -2.17 15.47 21.23
N VAL A 148 -1.24 14.54 21.16
CA VAL A 148 0.19 14.86 21.24
C VAL A 148 0.66 15.26 19.85
N ARG A 149 1.28 16.44 19.73
CA ARG A 149 1.86 16.90 18.47
C ARG A 149 3.28 16.38 18.30
N VAL A 150 3.56 15.84 17.11
CA VAL A 150 4.88 15.39 16.71
C VAL A 150 5.21 15.94 15.33
N GLU A 151 6.28 16.66 15.21
CA GLU A 151 6.81 17.12 13.93
C GLU A 151 7.84 16.10 13.42
N VAL A 152 7.66 15.66 12.18
CA VAL A 152 8.48 14.61 11.57
C VAL A 152 9.24 15.17 10.38
N VAL A 153 10.55 15.00 10.40
CA VAL A 153 11.40 15.37 9.26
C VAL A 153 12.06 14.10 8.70
N ALA A 154 11.75 13.79 7.45
CA ALA A 154 12.47 12.76 6.72
C ALA A 154 13.81 13.31 6.23
N LEU A 155 14.90 12.84 6.83
CA LEU A 155 16.27 13.17 6.45
C LEU A 155 16.82 12.09 5.49
N ASN A 156 18.04 12.28 5.01
CA ASN A 156 18.74 11.30 4.18
C ASN A 156 19.00 10.01 4.97
N TRP A 157 18.08 9.05 4.81
CA TRP A 157 17.98 7.69 5.36
C TRP A 157 17.87 7.58 6.88
N LYS A 158 17.21 8.58 7.52
CA LYS A 158 16.86 8.59 8.94
C LYS A 158 15.63 9.45 9.19
N TRP A 159 14.98 9.22 10.32
CA TRP A 159 13.80 9.93 10.74
C TRP A 159 14.07 10.77 11.97
N LEU A 160 13.73 12.05 11.92
CA LEU A 160 13.79 12.96 13.05
C LEU A 160 12.37 13.23 13.55
N PHE A 161 12.13 13.00 14.82
CA PHE A 161 10.89 13.26 15.53
C PHE A 161 11.10 14.39 16.53
N ILE A 162 10.34 15.46 16.40
CA ILE A 162 10.40 16.62 17.28
C ILE A 162 9.08 16.68 18.05
N TYR A 163 9.14 16.86 19.35
CA TYR A 163 7.99 17.05 20.22
C TYR A 163 7.94 18.51 20.67
N PRO A 164 7.24 19.40 19.93
CA PRO A 164 7.31 20.84 20.16
C PRO A 164 6.79 21.23 21.54
N ASP A 165 5.74 20.57 22.04
CA ASP A 165 5.16 20.85 23.35
C ASP A 165 6.06 20.46 24.53
N TYR A 166 7.04 19.58 24.29
CA TYR A 166 7.98 19.10 25.32
C TYR A 166 9.41 19.62 25.13
N GLY A 167 9.73 20.16 23.95
CA GLY A 167 11.04 20.70 23.60
C GLY A 167 12.14 19.64 23.46
N VAL A 168 11.79 18.40 23.14
CA VAL A 168 12.71 17.28 22.94
C VAL A 168 12.60 16.72 21.52
N ALA A 169 13.65 16.02 21.08
CA ALA A 169 13.61 15.32 19.80
C ALA A 169 14.30 13.96 19.88
N SER A 170 13.95 13.08 18.96
CA SER A 170 14.58 11.75 18.80
C SER A 170 14.83 11.42 17.33
N VAL A 171 15.85 10.61 17.09
CA VAL A 171 16.19 10.08 15.77
C VAL A 171 15.93 8.57 15.76
N ASN A 172 15.22 8.09 14.73
CA ASN A 172 14.89 6.67 14.48
C ASN A 172 14.12 5.97 15.62
N GLN A 173 13.56 6.72 16.55
CA GLN A 173 12.65 6.22 17.57
C GLN A 173 11.52 7.21 17.82
N LEU A 174 10.29 6.75 17.73
CA LEU A 174 9.08 7.51 18.02
C LEU A 174 8.45 6.94 19.29
N ALA A 175 8.37 7.74 20.37
CA ALA A 175 7.65 7.37 21.58
C ALA A 175 6.26 8.00 21.58
N ILE A 176 5.23 7.20 21.85
CA ILE A 176 3.83 7.66 21.88
C ILE A 176 3.07 7.04 23.06
N PRO A 177 2.14 7.77 23.67
CA PRO A 177 1.22 7.18 24.63
C PRO A 177 0.09 6.41 23.94
N VAL A 178 -0.34 5.28 24.51
CA VAL A 178 -1.54 4.55 24.05
C VAL A 178 -2.81 5.35 24.31
N ASP A 179 -3.87 5.05 23.57
CA ASP A 179 -5.21 5.64 23.67
C ASP A 179 -5.20 7.18 23.61
N THR A 180 -4.18 7.74 23.02
CA THR A 180 -4.02 9.18 22.82
C THR A 180 -3.79 9.44 21.35
N PRO A 181 -4.58 10.32 20.70
CA PRO A 181 -4.32 10.71 19.32
C PRO A 181 -2.97 11.39 19.18
N ILE A 182 -2.25 11.03 18.14
CA ILE A 182 -0.99 11.68 17.76
C ILE A 182 -1.24 12.43 16.46
N SER A 183 -0.98 13.73 16.49
CA SER A 183 -1.05 14.58 15.31
C SER A 183 0.35 14.81 14.77
N PHE A 184 0.62 14.28 13.59
CA PHE A 184 1.90 14.44 12.91
C PHE A 184 1.83 15.57 11.90
N ASP A 185 2.80 16.48 11.97
CA ASP A 185 3.16 17.41 10.92
C ASP A 185 4.43 16.89 10.26
N ILE A 186 4.38 16.57 8.96
CA ILE A 186 5.44 15.81 8.29
C ILE A 186 5.99 16.61 7.12
N THR A 187 7.32 16.64 7.00
CA THR A 187 8.06 17.20 5.87
C THR A 187 9.29 16.37 5.55
N ALA A 188 9.96 16.67 4.46
CA ALA A 188 11.28 16.11 4.14
C ALA A 188 12.31 17.20 3.96
N GLU A 189 13.55 16.89 4.28
CA GLU A 189 14.67 17.81 4.06
C GLU A 189 14.99 17.94 2.57
N SER A 190 15.13 16.84 1.82
CA SER A 190 15.52 16.89 0.40
C SER A 190 14.70 15.93 -0.46
N LEU A 191 14.78 14.63 -0.20
CA LEU A 191 14.15 13.60 -1.01
C LEU A 191 12.75 13.27 -0.51
N MET A 192 11.84 13.02 -1.45
CA MET A 192 10.52 12.50 -1.11
C MET A 192 10.64 11.13 -0.44
N ASN A 193 9.98 10.99 0.69
CA ASN A 193 9.85 9.75 1.45
C ASN A 193 8.38 9.46 1.73
N SER A 194 8.09 8.30 2.29
CA SER A 194 6.75 7.93 2.71
C SER A 194 6.79 7.46 4.16
N PHE A 195 6.15 8.22 5.04
CA PHE A 195 6.02 7.87 6.45
C PHE A 195 4.96 6.79 6.61
N PHE A 196 5.31 5.65 7.18
CA PHE A 196 4.43 4.51 7.28
C PHE A 196 4.68 3.68 8.54
N ILE A 197 3.61 3.46 9.34
CA ILE A 197 3.57 2.55 10.48
C ILE A 197 2.47 1.53 10.22
N PRO A 198 2.76 0.38 9.58
CA PRO A 198 1.76 -0.55 9.04
C PRO A 198 0.72 -1.05 10.03
N GLN A 199 1.07 -1.14 11.31
CA GLN A 199 0.16 -1.61 12.36
C GLN A 199 -0.76 -0.52 12.92
N LEU A 200 -0.50 0.75 12.64
CA LEU A 200 -1.32 1.85 13.13
C LEU A 200 -2.23 2.44 12.06
N GLY A 201 -1.80 2.50 10.82
CA GLY A 201 -2.64 3.03 9.75
C GLY A 201 -1.88 3.35 8.47
N SER A 202 -2.51 4.20 7.66
CA SER A 202 -2.08 4.61 6.32
C SER A 202 -0.70 5.24 6.28
N GLN A 203 -0.11 5.19 5.11
CA GLN A 203 1.09 5.97 4.79
C GLN A 203 0.76 7.37 4.28
N ILE A 204 1.68 8.31 4.49
CA ILE A 204 1.62 9.65 3.88
C ILE A 204 2.99 10.07 3.35
N TYR A 205 2.99 10.87 2.29
CA TYR A 205 4.23 11.37 1.72
C TYR A 205 4.82 12.50 2.56
N ALA A 206 6.13 12.41 2.81
CA ALA A 206 6.99 13.47 3.31
C ALA A 206 7.72 14.11 2.12
N MET A 207 7.43 15.36 1.83
CA MET A 207 7.98 16.09 0.68
C MET A 207 8.63 17.39 1.11
N SER A 208 9.77 17.72 0.48
CA SER A 208 10.46 18.99 0.73
C SER A 208 9.59 20.18 0.33
N GLY A 209 9.59 21.23 1.14
CA GLY A 209 8.81 22.42 0.88
C GLY A 209 7.30 22.26 1.10
N MET A 210 6.84 21.11 1.61
CA MET A 210 5.45 20.83 1.93
C MET A 210 5.30 20.38 3.39
N ARG A 211 4.13 20.66 3.95
CA ARG A 211 3.72 20.14 5.25
C ARG A 211 2.50 19.25 5.03
N THR A 212 2.62 17.97 5.32
CA THR A 212 1.52 17.00 5.28
C THR A 212 1.10 16.63 6.69
N GLN A 213 -0.18 16.34 6.89
CA GLN A 213 -0.73 16.00 8.21
C GLN A 213 -1.22 14.56 8.22
N LEU A 214 -0.94 13.87 9.33
CA LEU A 214 -1.39 12.50 9.58
C LEU A 214 -1.81 12.38 11.04
N ASN A 215 -2.96 11.77 11.29
CA ASN A 215 -3.42 11.51 12.63
C ASN A 215 -3.52 10.00 12.85
N LEU A 216 -2.84 9.48 13.88
CA LEU A 216 -2.85 8.06 14.24
C LEU A 216 -3.13 7.91 15.73
N ILE A 217 -3.58 6.72 16.13
CA ILE A 217 -3.73 6.32 17.53
C ILE A 217 -3.26 4.88 17.69
N ALA A 218 -2.55 4.59 18.78
CA ALA A 218 -2.20 3.24 19.18
C ALA A 218 -3.09 2.81 20.34
N ASN A 219 -3.83 1.71 20.19
CA ASN A 219 -4.74 1.20 21.23
C ASN A 219 -4.09 0.13 22.10
N THR A 220 -2.93 -0.36 21.75
CA THR A 220 -2.22 -1.43 22.45
C THR A 220 -0.79 -1.02 22.70
N PRO A 221 -0.24 -1.27 23.91
CA PRO A 221 1.20 -1.08 24.14
C PRO A 221 2.03 -2.05 23.30
N GLY A 222 3.19 -1.59 22.82
CA GLY A 222 4.08 -2.41 22.01
C GLY A 222 5.11 -1.59 21.25
N VAL A 223 5.95 -2.29 20.50
CA VAL A 223 6.91 -1.68 19.57
C VAL A 223 6.47 -2.02 18.16
N TYR A 224 6.20 -0.99 17.37
CA TYR A 224 5.73 -1.10 16.00
C TYR A 224 6.78 -0.60 15.04
N ALA A 225 7.09 -1.41 14.03
CA ALA A 225 8.06 -1.01 13.01
C ALA A 225 7.49 0.11 12.14
N GLY A 226 8.23 1.19 12.03
CA GLY A 226 8.00 2.27 11.08
C GLY A 226 9.06 2.28 9.99
N GLN A 227 8.68 2.70 8.79
CA GLN A 227 9.59 2.68 7.64
C GLN A 227 9.23 3.74 6.60
N SER A 228 10.16 4.01 5.70
CA SER A 228 9.83 4.65 4.42
C SER A 228 9.35 3.59 3.43
N SER A 229 8.28 3.86 2.68
CA SER A 229 7.83 2.99 1.59
C SER A 229 8.10 3.58 0.20
N ALA A 230 8.73 4.76 0.12
CA ALA A 230 9.20 5.37 -1.13
C ALA A 230 10.72 5.27 -1.22
N PHE A 231 11.21 4.64 -2.28
CA PHE A 231 12.65 4.48 -2.49
C PHE A 231 13.37 5.83 -2.59
N SER A 232 14.37 6.05 -1.75
CA SER A 232 15.11 7.31 -1.61
C SER A 232 16.62 7.17 -1.75
N GLY A 233 17.11 6.12 -2.41
CA GLY A 233 18.55 5.96 -2.68
C GLY A 233 19.23 4.85 -1.89
N PRO A 234 20.58 4.83 -1.83
CA PRO A 234 21.36 3.69 -1.32
C PRO A 234 21.04 3.25 0.10
N GLY A 235 20.82 4.18 1.03
CA GLY A 235 20.51 3.88 2.43
C GLY A 235 19.03 3.65 2.73
N PHE A 236 18.18 3.55 1.71
CA PHE A 236 16.74 3.32 1.87
C PHE A 236 16.40 2.08 2.68
N SER A 237 17.14 0.98 2.47
CA SER A 237 16.91 -0.29 3.18
C SER A 237 17.11 -0.19 4.69
N ASP A 238 17.89 0.78 5.16
CA ASP A 238 18.18 1.01 6.58
C ASP A 238 17.34 2.14 7.17
N MET A 239 16.45 2.77 6.39
CA MET A 239 15.59 3.88 6.82
C MET A 239 14.35 3.37 7.57
N HIS A 240 14.58 2.84 8.75
CA HIS A 240 13.57 2.32 9.67
C HIS A 240 13.57 3.11 10.98
N PHE A 241 12.47 3.01 11.71
CA PHE A 241 12.36 3.52 13.07
C PHE A 241 11.43 2.63 13.90
N ASP A 242 11.61 2.66 15.21
CA ASP A 242 10.73 1.99 16.15
C ASP A 242 9.71 2.96 16.73
N THR A 243 8.43 2.61 16.63
CA THR A 243 7.34 3.31 17.32
C THR A 243 7.05 2.58 18.62
N VAL A 244 7.44 3.20 19.73
CA VAL A 244 7.27 2.66 21.09
C VAL A 244 5.99 3.23 21.68
N ALA A 245 4.91 2.45 21.67
CA ALA A 245 3.64 2.81 22.28
C ALA A 245 3.60 2.30 23.73
N THR A 246 3.46 3.21 24.68
CA THR A 246 3.54 2.92 26.11
C THR A 246 2.37 3.53 26.89
N SER A 247 2.25 3.22 28.17
CA SER A 247 1.33 3.93 29.04
C SER A 247 1.65 5.43 29.08
N ARG A 248 0.67 6.24 29.43
CA ARG A 248 0.89 7.70 29.59
C ARG A 248 1.99 8.00 30.61
N ALA A 249 2.04 7.25 31.71
CA ALA A 249 3.07 7.43 32.74
C ALA A 249 4.49 7.12 32.24
N ASP A 250 4.64 6.03 31.43
CA ASP A 250 5.91 5.65 30.86
C ASP A 250 6.35 6.64 29.76
N PHE A 251 5.41 7.16 28.99
CA PHE A 251 5.67 8.23 28.03
C PHE A 251 6.18 9.50 28.73
N ASP A 252 5.51 9.92 29.81
CA ASP A 252 5.95 11.10 30.60
C ASP A 252 7.32 10.86 31.23
N ALA A 253 7.61 9.62 31.68
CA ALA A 253 8.95 9.23 32.15
C ALA A 253 10.01 9.27 31.02
N TRP A 254 9.64 8.79 29.81
CA TRP A 254 10.52 8.90 28.65
C TRP A 254 10.83 10.36 28.29
N ILE A 255 9.84 11.24 28.30
CA ILE A 255 10.03 12.70 28.10
C ILE A 255 10.97 13.27 29.17
N ALA A 256 10.78 12.90 30.44
CA ALA A 256 11.65 13.36 31.55
C ALA A 256 13.10 12.88 31.36
N HIS A 257 13.28 11.64 30.91
CA HIS A 257 14.63 11.13 30.58
C HIS A 257 15.21 11.84 29.36
N ALA A 258 14.43 12.07 28.30
CA ALA A 258 14.84 12.79 27.10
C ALA A 258 15.35 14.20 27.42
N LYS A 259 14.72 14.91 28.35
CA LYS A 259 15.18 16.24 28.86
C LYS A 259 16.50 16.22 29.58
N GLN A 260 16.97 15.07 30.02
CA GLN A 260 18.26 14.90 30.69
C GLN A 260 19.40 14.57 29.72
N SER A 261 19.12 14.42 28.44
CA SER A 261 20.15 14.15 27.42
C SER A 261 21.19 15.30 27.41
N PRO A 262 22.47 14.97 27.31
CA PRO A 262 23.51 15.99 27.16
C PRO A 262 23.55 16.64 25.77
N LEU A 263 22.77 16.10 24.82
CA LEU A 263 22.75 16.56 23.46
C LEU A 263 21.64 17.59 23.26
N SER A 264 21.90 18.62 22.46
CA SER A 264 20.89 19.58 22.02
C SER A 264 20.86 19.64 20.48
N LEU A 265 19.67 19.84 19.93
CA LEU A 265 19.45 19.97 18.51
C LEU A 265 19.37 21.45 18.14
N ASP A 266 20.50 22.08 18.13
CA ASP A 266 20.68 23.42 17.58
C ASP A 266 20.89 23.37 16.05
N LYS A 267 21.00 24.56 15.42
CA LYS A 267 21.18 24.59 13.96
C LYS A 267 22.45 23.86 13.50
N ALA A 268 23.55 23.99 14.20
CA ALA A 268 24.84 23.38 13.83
C ALA A 268 24.76 21.83 13.92
N THR A 269 24.11 21.33 14.97
CA THR A 269 23.86 19.90 15.16
C THR A 269 22.89 19.38 14.08
N TYR A 270 21.87 20.17 13.74
CA TYR A 270 20.96 19.82 12.65
C TYR A 270 21.68 19.77 11.28
N ASP A 271 22.49 20.78 10.97
CA ASP A 271 23.28 20.84 9.72
C ASP A 271 24.29 19.66 9.60
N ALA A 272 24.71 19.09 10.72
CA ALA A 272 25.49 17.86 10.74
C ALA A 272 24.63 16.62 10.57
N LEU A 273 23.42 16.61 11.17
CA LEU A 273 22.49 15.50 11.11
C LEU A 273 21.85 15.34 9.72
N GLU A 274 21.60 16.43 8.99
CA GLU A 274 20.99 16.37 7.64
C GLU A 274 21.88 15.68 6.61
N LYS A 275 23.20 15.63 6.83
CA LYS A 275 24.13 14.97 5.91
C LYS A 275 23.77 13.50 5.72
N PRO A 276 23.87 12.97 4.48
CA PRO A 276 23.59 11.56 4.21
C PRO A 276 24.41 10.63 5.11
N SER A 277 23.73 9.71 5.80
CA SER A 277 24.36 8.69 6.61
C SER A 277 23.41 7.49 6.81
N GLU A 278 23.99 6.31 6.89
CA GLU A 278 23.28 5.02 7.01
C GLU A 278 23.40 4.47 8.43
N LYS A 279 22.44 3.61 8.83
CA LYS A 279 22.45 2.87 10.12
C LYS A 279 22.63 3.78 11.33
N ASN A 280 21.97 4.93 11.31
CA ASN A 280 22.05 5.87 12.42
C ASN A 280 21.43 5.24 13.68
N PRO A 281 22.14 5.28 14.82
CA PRO A 281 21.60 4.81 16.09
C PRO A 281 20.47 5.71 16.57
N VAL A 282 19.63 5.17 17.44
CA VAL A 282 18.65 5.97 18.18
C VAL A 282 19.40 7.04 18.99
N THR A 283 19.02 8.28 18.79
CA THR A 283 19.64 9.43 19.49
C THR A 283 18.53 10.34 20.00
N VAL A 284 18.70 10.86 21.22
CA VAL A 284 17.71 11.73 21.86
C VAL A 284 18.34 13.07 22.21
N TYR A 285 17.61 14.16 21.97
CA TYR A 285 18.05 15.53 22.18
C TYR A 285 17.15 16.21 23.22
N ALA A 286 17.77 16.83 24.25
CA ALA A 286 17.05 17.49 25.33
C ALA A 286 16.45 18.85 24.94
N ASN A 287 17.08 19.57 24.04
CA ASN A 287 16.66 20.90 23.60
C ASN A 287 16.63 20.94 22.07
N VAL A 288 15.60 21.55 21.54
CA VAL A 288 15.40 21.71 20.08
C VAL A 288 15.39 23.22 19.79
N ALA A 289 16.09 23.61 18.74
CA ALA A 289 16.05 24.99 18.27
C ALA A 289 14.59 25.40 17.93
N PRO A 290 14.17 26.59 18.42
CA PRO A 290 12.81 27.05 18.16
C PRO A 290 12.54 27.17 16.66
N ARG A 291 11.36 26.69 16.22
CA ARG A 291 10.91 26.74 14.83
C ARG A 291 11.83 25.98 13.84
N LEU A 292 12.58 24.98 14.31
CA LEU A 292 13.44 24.16 13.44
C LEU A 292 12.63 23.50 12.32
N PHE A 293 11.48 22.92 12.64
CA PHE A 293 10.59 22.32 11.65
C PHE A 293 10.12 23.32 10.59
N ASP A 294 9.67 24.51 11.01
CA ASP A 294 9.26 25.56 10.09
C ASP A 294 10.41 26.00 9.17
N HIS A 295 11.64 26.07 9.71
CA HIS A 295 12.81 26.38 8.91
C HIS A 295 13.05 25.35 7.81
N VAL A 296 13.00 24.05 8.16
CA VAL A 296 13.17 22.96 7.20
C VAL A 296 12.04 22.96 6.16
N ALA A 297 10.79 23.05 6.59
CA ALA A 297 9.63 23.03 5.69
C ALA A 297 9.64 24.23 4.72
N SER A 298 10.16 25.40 5.15
CA SER A 298 10.19 26.61 4.30
C SER A 298 11.43 26.71 3.42
N GLN A 299 12.45 25.90 3.63
CA GLN A 299 13.73 25.97 2.93
C GLN A 299 13.59 25.98 1.40
N TYR A 300 12.65 25.20 0.86
CA TYR A 300 12.39 25.10 -0.57
C TYR A 300 11.20 25.95 -1.06
N MET A 301 10.41 26.53 -0.15
CA MET A 301 9.27 27.38 -0.56
C MET A 301 9.74 28.71 -1.19
N HIS A 302 10.91 29.21 -0.79
CA HIS A 302 11.44 30.47 -1.30
C HIS A 302 12.04 30.36 -2.70
N SER A 303 12.48 29.19 -3.12
CA SER A 303 12.97 28.95 -4.48
C SER A 303 11.85 28.91 -5.54
N SER A 304 10.65 28.47 -5.16
CA SER A 304 9.48 28.44 -6.08
C SER A 304 8.88 29.81 -6.32
N ALA A 305 8.99 30.76 -5.36
CA ALA A 305 8.43 32.10 -5.51
C ALA A 305 9.16 32.96 -6.54
N ASN A 306 10.41 32.65 -6.83
CA ASN A 306 11.24 33.34 -7.82
C ASN A 306 11.36 32.61 -9.16
N ASP A 307 10.67 31.48 -9.33
CA ASP A 307 10.69 30.73 -10.59
C ASP A 307 9.78 31.44 -11.61
N PRO A 308 10.30 31.87 -12.77
CA PRO A 308 9.51 32.59 -13.78
C PRO A 308 8.32 31.76 -14.30
N ILE A 309 8.32 30.44 -14.11
CA ILE A 309 7.20 29.54 -14.46
C ILE A 309 6.03 29.70 -13.49
N CYS A 310 6.28 29.96 -12.18
CA CYS A 310 5.22 30.17 -11.19
C CYS A 310 4.67 31.60 -11.21
N SER A 311 5.42 32.58 -11.67
CA SER A 311 4.95 33.98 -11.75
C SER A 311 3.90 34.20 -12.85
N THR A 312 3.82 33.33 -13.86
CA THR A 312 2.84 33.39 -14.94
C THR A 312 1.48 32.76 -14.58
N ALA A 313 1.41 31.97 -13.50
CA ALA A 313 0.16 31.32 -13.08
C ALA A 313 -0.80 32.28 -12.34
N ASN A 314 -0.32 33.42 -11.87
CA ASN A 314 -1.15 34.41 -11.14
C ASN A 314 -1.71 35.56 -11.99
N THR A 315 -1.45 35.55 -13.30
CA THR A 315 -2.15 36.39 -14.28
C THR A 315 -3.26 35.57 -14.94
N ALA A 316 -4.32 35.28 -14.21
CA ALA A 316 -5.58 34.90 -14.83
C ALA A 316 -6.01 36.12 -15.70
N PRO A 317 -6.21 35.93 -17.02
CA PRO A 317 -6.79 37.01 -17.82
C PRO A 317 -8.20 37.25 -17.27
N SER A 318 -8.41 38.48 -16.80
CA SER A 318 -9.73 38.98 -16.51
C SER A 318 -10.60 38.75 -17.74
N ILE A 319 -11.68 38.00 -17.59
CA ILE A 319 -12.72 37.84 -18.60
C ILE A 319 -13.47 39.19 -18.67
N GLU A 320 -12.87 40.12 -19.39
CA GLU A 320 -13.56 41.35 -19.79
C GLU A 320 -14.32 41.03 -21.06
N HIS A 321 -15.61 41.06 -20.94
CA HIS A 321 -16.66 41.12 -21.94
C HIS A 321 -16.25 41.03 -23.42
N ILE A 322 -16.33 39.83 -24.00
CA ILE A 322 -16.57 39.71 -25.43
C ILE A 322 -18.08 39.83 -25.64
N GLY A 323 -18.52 41.10 -25.63
CA GLY A 323 -19.83 41.50 -26.10
C GLY A 323 -19.90 41.36 -27.61
N ALA A 324 -20.88 40.63 -28.03
CA ALA A 324 -21.42 40.43 -29.34
C ALA A 324 -21.07 41.44 -30.43
N ARG A 325 -20.54 40.98 -31.57
CA ARG A 325 -20.91 41.48 -32.92
C ARG A 325 -20.90 40.28 -33.87
N MET A 326 -22.07 39.71 -34.09
CA MET A 326 -22.35 38.94 -35.30
C MET A 326 -22.44 39.93 -36.49
N PRO A 327 -21.70 39.71 -37.59
CA PRO A 327 -21.99 40.39 -38.85
C PRO A 327 -23.25 39.77 -39.49
N ALA A 328 -24.16 40.64 -39.90
CA ALA A 328 -25.37 40.29 -40.62
C ALA A 328 -25.03 39.59 -41.95
N ARG A 329 -25.70 38.49 -42.19
CA ARG A 329 -25.72 37.77 -43.46
C ARG A 329 -26.47 38.58 -44.47
N GLN A 330 -25.80 39.19 -45.46
CA GLN A 330 -26.43 39.75 -46.64
C GLN A 330 -27.01 38.61 -47.50
N ALA A 331 -28.31 38.66 -47.69
CA ALA A 331 -29.01 37.96 -48.76
C ALA A 331 -28.86 38.79 -50.06
N GLY A 332 -28.53 38.16 -51.14
CA GLY A 332 -28.45 38.78 -52.43
C GLY A 332 -28.16 37.77 -53.53
N GLU A 333 -29.21 37.49 -54.32
CA GLU A 333 -29.27 36.92 -55.67
C GLU A 333 -28.66 35.53 -55.92
#